data_25894e41b31dfc69317669a41d3eb296
#
_entry.id   25894e41b31dfc69317669a41d3eb296
#
_cell.length_a   1.000
_cell.length_b   1.000
_cell.length_c   1.000
_cell.angle_alpha   90.00
_cell.angle_beta   90.00
_cell.angle_gamma   90.00
#
_symmetry.space_group_name_H-M   'P 1'
#
loop_
_entity.id
_entity.type
_entity.pdbx_description
1 polymer ?
#
loop_
_entity_poly.entity_id
_entity_poly.type
_entity_poly.pdbx_seq_one_letter_code
_entity_poly.pdbx_strand_id
1 'polypeptide(L)'
;LDLLETLHQQIRFRRTDQLQRFLDLGYRANDTMGHFKFGPVKFLCDGSLGSHSAAMRQPYHNDPDTKGLLLFTDEELYDLAKLAYTNGYHLTAHCIGDAALEQMINTIQRVSTEFPHADRRNGIIHCQIMDEALQDRFRKLNLVAYVQPIFIKADSAVVDDCVGAELGRQSYNWRRYEDMGVHMCGLSLIHI
;
A
#
# COMPACT_ATOMS: atom_id res chain seq x y z
N LEU A 1 -24.73 -2.79 -24.77
CA LEU A 1 -24.20 -2.05 -23.61
C LEU A 1 -22.74 -2.46 -23.44
N ASP A 2 -21.81 -1.67 -24.03
CA ASP A 2 -20.38 -1.86 -23.81
C ASP A 2 -20.05 -1.35 -22.40
N LEU A 3 -20.16 -2.23 -21.41
CA LEU A 3 -20.02 -1.91 -19.98
C LEU A 3 -18.56 -1.84 -19.51
N LEU A 4 -17.57 -2.12 -20.37
CA LEU A 4 -16.16 -2.10 -20.03
C LEU A 4 -15.35 -1.33 -21.08
N GLU A 5 -15.34 -0.01 -20.93
CA GLU A 5 -14.51 0.80 -21.84
C GLU A 5 -13.03 0.60 -21.56
N THR A 6 -12.59 0.49 -20.31
CA THR A 6 -11.17 0.30 -19.98
C THR A 6 -10.98 -0.29 -18.57
N LEU A 7 -10.15 -1.32 -18.44
CA LEU A 7 -9.68 -1.87 -17.16
C LEU A 7 -8.32 -1.28 -16.81
N HIS A 8 -8.25 -0.52 -15.72
CA HIS A 8 -6.98 -0.06 -15.16
C HIS A 8 -6.38 -1.16 -14.28
N GLN A 9 -5.33 -1.81 -14.78
CA GLN A 9 -4.70 -2.93 -14.11
C GLN A 9 -3.48 -2.49 -13.30
N GLN A 10 -3.48 -2.79 -12.00
CA GLN A 10 -2.25 -2.70 -11.19
C GLN A 10 -1.29 -3.81 -11.60
N ILE A 11 0.00 -3.47 -11.76
CA ILE A 11 1.03 -4.39 -12.22
C ILE A 11 1.98 -4.69 -11.08
N ARG A 12 2.17 -5.98 -10.77
CA ARG A 12 3.00 -6.40 -9.65
C ARG A 12 4.35 -6.93 -10.11
N PHE A 13 5.39 -6.39 -9.51
CA PHE A 13 6.77 -6.89 -9.63
C PHE A 13 7.35 -7.12 -8.22
N ARG A 14 8.23 -8.11 -8.09
CA ARG A 14 8.99 -8.38 -6.85
C ARG A 14 10.43 -7.93 -6.93
N ARG A 15 10.96 -7.72 -8.13
CA ARG A 15 12.37 -7.39 -8.36
C ARG A 15 12.49 -6.38 -9.50
N THR A 16 13.54 -5.60 -9.42
CA THR A 16 13.86 -4.57 -10.41
C THR A 16 14.09 -5.15 -11.81
N ASP A 17 14.72 -6.34 -11.93
CA ASP A 17 14.93 -6.98 -13.22
C ASP A 17 13.62 -7.37 -13.93
N GLN A 18 12.57 -7.71 -13.19
CA GLN A 18 11.26 -8.01 -13.77
C GLN A 18 10.61 -6.74 -14.36
N LEU A 19 10.64 -5.65 -13.60
CA LEU A 19 10.12 -4.37 -14.09
C LEU A 19 10.96 -3.85 -15.26
N GLN A 20 12.30 -3.99 -15.19
CA GLN A 20 13.17 -3.56 -16.28
C GLN A 20 12.84 -4.31 -17.58
N ARG A 21 12.69 -5.63 -17.56
CA ARG A 21 12.27 -6.41 -18.72
C ARG A 21 10.93 -5.95 -19.28
N PHE A 22 9.98 -5.62 -18.43
CA PHE A 22 8.67 -5.10 -18.85
C PHE A 22 8.83 -3.74 -19.56
N LEU A 23 9.68 -2.86 -19.04
CA LEU A 23 10.01 -1.57 -19.66
C LEU A 23 10.77 -1.74 -21.00
N ASP A 24 11.67 -2.72 -21.09
CA ASP A 24 12.43 -3.03 -22.29
C ASP A 24 11.53 -3.54 -23.44
N LEU A 25 10.39 -4.16 -23.10
CA LEU A 25 9.35 -4.52 -24.08
C LEU A 25 8.58 -3.29 -24.63
N GLY A 26 8.88 -2.09 -24.13
CA GLY A 26 8.30 -0.84 -24.58
C GLY A 26 7.04 -0.39 -23.83
N TYR A 27 6.56 -1.15 -22.85
CA TYR A 27 5.37 -0.77 -22.08
C TYR A 27 5.63 0.41 -21.14
N ARG A 28 4.69 1.35 -21.10
CA ARG A 28 4.80 2.57 -20.29
C ARG A 28 3.56 2.76 -19.39
N ALA A 29 3.72 3.60 -18.40
CA ALA A 29 2.61 4.00 -17.54
C ALA A 29 1.48 4.61 -18.38
N ASN A 30 0.26 4.16 -18.10
CA ASN A 30 -0.96 4.56 -18.81
C ASN A 30 -1.09 4.10 -20.26
N ASP A 31 -0.16 3.30 -20.80
CA ASP A 31 -0.36 2.66 -22.09
C ASP A 31 -1.60 1.76 -22.06
N THR A 32 -2.25 1.64 -23.20
CA THR A 32 -3.42 0.78 -23.38
C THR A 32 -3.09 -0.40 -24.31
N MET A 33 -3.60 -1.56 -23.95
CA MET A 33 -3.55 -2.77 -24.77
C MET A 33 -4.96 -3.38 -24.86
N GLY A 34 -5.67 -3.10 -25.94
CA GLY A 34 -7.11 -3.40 -26.02
C GLY A 34 -7.89 -2.67 -24.96
N HIS A 35 -8.60 -3.41 -24.11
CA HIS A 35 -9.38 -2.87 -22.99
C HIS A 35 -8.55 -2.67 -21.71
N PHE A 36 -7.26 -3.03 -21.69
CA PHE A 36 -6.40 -2.85 -20.54
C PHE A 36 -5.63 -1.54 -20.61
N LYS A 37 -5.55 -0.85 -19.47
CA LYS A 37 -4.66 0.27 -19.26
C LYS A 37 -3.70 -0.07 -18.13
N PHE A 38 -2.40 0.12 -18.37
CA PHE A 38 -1.40 -0.10 -17.33
C PHE A 38 -1.52 0.96 -16.25
N GLY A 39 -1.94 0.51 -15.08
CA GLY A 39 -2.10 1.34 -13.89
C GLY A 39 -0.82 1.40 -13.05
N PRO A 40 -0.95 1.64 -11.74
CA PRO A 40 0.19 1.75 -10.85
C PRO A 40 0.98 0.44 -10.71
N VAL A 41 2.26 0.56 -10.37
CA VAL A 41 3.05 -0.57 -9.90
C VAL A 41 2.64 -0.89 -8.47
N LYS A 42 2.25 -2.16 -8.24
CA LYS A 42 1.80 -2.66 -6.94
C LYS A 42 2.89 -3.45 -6.23
N PHE A 43 3.16 -3.07 -4.98
CA PHE A 43 4.02 -3.78 -4.06
C PHE A 43 3.20 -4.63 -3.07
N LEU A 44 3.78 -5.70 -2.58
CA LEU A 44 3.27 -6.45 -1.44
C LEU A 44 4.34 -6.36 -0.36
N CYS A 45 4.12 -5.50 0.64
CA CYS A 45 5.15 -5.18 1.62
C CYS A 45 5.17 -6.13 2.82
N ASP A 46 4.00 -6.71 3.16
CA ASP A 46 3.85 -7.64 4.28
C ASP A 46 2.73 -8.66 4.04
N GLY A 47 2.30 -9.35 5.10
CA GLY A 47 1.24 -10.33 5.08
C GLY A 47 -0.07 -9.82 5.68
N SER A 48 -0.72 -10.61 6.56
CA SER A 48 -1.98 -10.27 7.21
C SER A 48 -1.90 -10.31 8.73
N LEU A 49 -2.81 -9.58 9.40
CA LEU A 49 -2.81 -9.49 10.85
C LEU A 49 -3.14 -10.84 11.50
N GLY A 50 -4.22 -11.49 11.08
CA GLY A 50 -4.67 -12.75 11.67
C GLY A 50 -3.74 -13.94 11.47
N SER A 51 -2.80 -13.88 10.53
CA SER A 51 -1.73 -14.91 10.35
C SER A 51 -0.40 -14.53 11.00
N HIS A 52 -0.35 -13.44 11.79
CA HIS A 52 0.84 -12.88 12.41
C HIS A 52 2.00 -12.62 11.42
N SER A 53 1.64 -12.33 10.16
CA SER A 53 2.62 -12.05 9.09
C SER A 53 2.61 -10.59 8.63
N ALA A 54 1.67 -9.78 9.09
CA ALA A 54 1.75 -8.33 8.94
C ALA A 54 2.94 -7.79 9.72
N ALA A 55 3.75 -6.94 9.10
CA ALA A 55 4.99 -6.46 9.70
C ALA A 55 4.73 -5.34 10.70
N MET A 56 4.98 -5.63 11.99
CA MET A 56 4.72 -4.74 13.10
C MET A 56 6.02 -4.14 13.66
N ARG A 57 5.97 -2.90 14.17
CA ARG A 57 7.08 -2.27 14.88
C ARG A 57 7.34 -2.94 16.23
N GLN A 58 6.28 -3.37 16.90
CA GLN A 58 6.34 -4.11 18.14
C GLN A 58 5.92 -5.56 17.94
N PRO A 59 6.36 -6.50 18.79
CA PRO A 59 5.84 -7.87 18.75
C PRO A 59 4.32 -7.91 18.85
N TYR A 60 3.72 -8.96 18.28
CA TYR A 60 2.30 -9.20 18.47
C TYR A 60 1.97 -9.37 19.95
N HIS A 61 0.85 -8.82 20.37
CA HIS A 61 0.45 -8.85 21.78
C HIS A 61 0.15 -10.28 22.24
N ASN A 62 -0.47 -11.09 21.39
CA ASN A 62 -0.77 -12.50 21.64
C ASN A 62 0.30 -13.49 21.14
N ASP A 63 1.42 -12.98 20.56
CA ASP A 63 2.56 -13.79 20.11
C ASP A 63 3.84 -12.95 20.16
N PRO A 64 4.44 -12.82 21.38
CA PRO A 64 5.59 -11.93 21.60
C PRO A 64 6.87 -12.34 20.87
N ASP A 65 6.92 -13.54 20.30
CA ASP A 65 8.11 -14.05 19.61
C ASP A 65 8.19 -13.61 18.15
N THR A 66 7.14 -12.95 17.64
CA THR A 66 7.12 -12.47 16.24
C THR A 66 6.68 -11.01 16.12
N LYS A 67 7.19 -10.36 15.08
CA LYS A 67 6.75 -9.03 14.59
C LYS A 67 6.21 -9.10 13.16
N GLY A 68 5.91 -10.30 12.65
CA GLY A 68 5.58 -10.49 11.25
C GLY A 68 6.81 -10.36 10.34
N LEU A 69 6.60 -10.06 9.08
CA LEU A 69 7.66 -10.11 8.06
C LEU A 69 7.52 -8.98 7.03
N LEU A 70 8.56 -8.17 6.90
CA LEU A 70 8.75 -7.31 5.73
C LEU A 70 9.20 -8.16 4.54
N LEU A 71 8.56 -7.99 3.39
CA LEU A 71 8.85 -8.75 2.17
C LEU A 71 9.96 -8.13 1.32
N PHE A 72 10.45 -6.95 1.71
CA PHE A 72 11.57 -6.24 1.10
C PHE A 72 12.48 -5.68 2.17
N THR A 73 13.77 -5.61 1.89
CA THR A 73 14.64 -4.66 2.57
C THR A 73 14.33 -3.23 2.10
N ASP A 74 14.79 -2.23 2.85
CA ASP A 74 14.54 -0.82 2.50
C ASP A 74 15.13 -0.46 1.13
N GLU A 75 16.32 -0.95 0.81
CA GLU A 75 16.97 -0.67 -0.47
C GLU A 75 16.32 -1.43 -1.64
N GLU A 76 15.90 -2.70 -1.46
CA GLU A 76 15.16 -3.42 -2.50
C GLU A 76 13.85 -2.72 -2.86
N LEU A 77 13.10 -2.27 -1.83
CA LEU A 77 11.84 -1.55 -2.04
C LEU A 77 12.10 -0.20 -2.72
N TYR A 78 13.12 0.52 -2.25
CA TYR A 78 13.49 1.81 -2.82
C TYR A 78 13.91 1.68 -4.29
N ASP A 79 14.80 0.75 -4.64
CA ASP A 79 15.28 0.57 -6.00
C ASP A 79 14.15 0.23 -6.97
N LEU A 80 13.25 -0.66 -6.56
CA LEU A 80 12.09 -1.02 -7.37
C LEU A 80 11.10 0.15 -7.51
N ALA A 81 10.84 0.87 -6.40
CA ALA A 81 9.98 2.05 -6.40
C ALA A 81 10.55 3.18 -7.25
N LYS A 82 11.86 3.44 -7.14
CA LYS A 82 12.58 4.42 -7.96
C LYS A 82 12.46 4.09 -9.45
N LEU A 83 12.73 2.83 -9.84
CA LEU A 83 12.59 2.41 -11.22
C LEU A 83 11.17 2.62 -11.77
N ALA A 84 10.14 2.26 -10.98
CA ALA A 84 8.76 2.49 -11.35
C ALA A 84 8.44 4.00 -11.46
N TYR A 85 8.80 4.75 -10.44
CA TYR A 85 8.48 6.17 -10.32
C TYR A 85 9.12 7.03 -11.42
N THR A 86 10.40 6.80 -11.73
CA THR A 86 11.11 7.53 -12.79
C THR A 86 10.62 7.17 -14.20
N ASN A 87 9.95 6.02 -14.37
CA ASN A 87 9.30 5.61 -15.61
C ASN A 87 7.80 5.98 -15.67
N GLY A 88 7.35 6.89 -14.81
CA GLY A 88 6.02 7.47 -14.91
C GLY A 88 4.92 6.73 -14.16
N TYR A 89 5.23 5.63 -13.46
CA TYR A 89 4.23 4.87 -12.72
C TYR A 89 3.90 5.51 -11.37
N HIS A 90 2.62 5.48 -10.99
CA HIS A 90 2.21 5.63 -9.61
C HIS A 90 2.59 4.38 -8.83
N LEU A 91 2.79 4.54 -7.53
CA LEU A 91 3.14 3.44 -6.62
C LEU A 91 1.91 3.11 -5.77
N THR A 92 1.59 1.83 -5.67
CA THR A 92 0.59 1.33 -4.70
C THR A 92 1.19 0.19 -3.90
N ALA A 93 0.81 0.05 -2.65
CA ALA A 93 1.34 -1.01 -1.80
C ALA A 93 0.26 -1.61 -0.91
N HIS A 94 0.27 -2.93 -0.80
CA HIS A 94 -0.37 -3.62 0.31
C HIS A 94 0.48 -3.44 1.55
N CYS A 95 -0.06 -2.81 2.57
CA CYS A 95 0.56 -2.67 3.88
C CYS A 95 -0.52 -2.78 4.94
N ILE A 96 -0.39 -3.76 5.80
CA ILE A 96 -1.29 -4.02 6.93
C ILE A 96 -0.66 -3.59 8.25
N GLY A 97 0.56 -4.04 8.53
CA GLY A 97 1.30 -3.69 9.72
C GLY A 97 1.91 -2.28 9.66
N ASP A 98 2.09 -1.67 10.82
CA ASP A 98 2.62 -0.32 10.96
C ASP A 98 4.09 -0.19 10.54
N ALA A 99 4.89 -1.27 10.63
CA ALA A 99 6.26 -1.28 10.10
C ALA A 99 6.28 -1.30 8.56
N ALA A 100 5.39 -2.07 7.91
CA ALA A 100 5.29 -2.08 6.45
C ALA A 100 4.78 -0.73 5.91
N LEU A 101 3.82 -0.13 6.60
CA LEU A 101 3.34 1.23 6.31
C LEU A 101 4.45 2.26 6.41
N GLU A 102 5.22 2.22 7.49
CA GLU A 102 6.36 3.13 7.69
C GLU A 102 7.42 2.96 6.60
N GLN A 103 7.79 1.72 6.26
CA GLN A 103 8.75 1.43 5.21
C GLN A 103 8.30 1.99 3.86
N MET A 104 7.04 1.77 3.49
CA MET A 104 6.52 2.29 2.21
C MET A 104 6.38 3.82 2.20
N ILE A 105 5.95 4.43 3.31
CA ILE A 105 5.88 5.88 3.47
C ILE A 105 7.30 6.50 3.34
N ASN A 106 8.30 5.91 3.99
CA ASN A 106 9.70 6.33 3.87
C ASN A 106 10.17 6.25 2.41
N THR A 107 9.88 5.15 1.75
CA THR A 107 10.24 4.92 0.34
C THR A 107 9.60 5.94 -0.59
N ILE A 108 8.29 6.17 -0.47
CA ILE A 108 7.58 7.17 -1.28
C ILE A 108 8.13 8.57 -1.01
N GLN A 109 8.36 8.92 0.25
CA GLN A 109 8.93 10.22 0.62
C GLN A 109 10.31 10.42 0.01
N ARG A 110 11.20 9.41 0.10
CA ARG A 110 12.55 9.47 -0.48
C ARG A 110 12.50 9.65 -2.00
N VAL A 111 11.76 8.80 -2.70
CA VAL A 111 11.63 8.86 -4.17
C VAL A 111 11.00 10.18 -4.61
N SER A 112 9.96 10.66 -3.93
CA SER A 112 9.28 11.92 -4.29
C SER A 112 10.15 13.15 -4.03
N THR A 113 11.07 13.08 -3.06
CA THR A 113 12.02 14.16 -2.78
C THR A 113 13.16 14.18 -3.80
N GLU A 114 13.69 13.00 -4.16
CA GLU A 114 14.76 12.89 -5.15
C GLU A 114 14.29 13.15 -6.59
N PHE A 115 13.04 12.78 -6.90
CA PHE A 115 12.45 12.93 -8.24
C PHE A 115 11.10 13.66 -8.15
N PRO A 116 11.07 14.96 -7.86
CA PRO A 116 9.81 15.69 -7.71
C PRO A 116 8.93 15.60 -8.95
N HIS A 117 7.67 15.28 -8.75
CA HIS A 117 6.68 15.20 -9.82
C HIS A 117 5.33 15.74 -9.35
N ALA A 118 4.67 16.55 -10.19
CA ALA A 118 3.52 17.34 -9.78
C ALA A 118 2.27 16.54 -9.40
N ASP A 119 2.02 15.39 -10.01
CA ASP A 119 0.78 14.62 -9.78
C ASP A 119 1.06 13.11 -9.71
N ARG A 120 1.59 12.68 -8.58
CA ARG A 120 1.72 11.25 -8.25
C ARG A 120 0.68 10.85 -7.24
N ARG A 121 -0.31 10.07 -7.67
CA ARG A 121 -1.35 9.49 -6.82
C ARG A 121 -0.87 8.16 -6.25
N ASN A 122 0.21 8.23 -5.45
CA ASN A 122 0.68 7.06 -4.74
C ASN A 122 -0.31 6.68 -3.65
N GLY A 123 -0.45 5.40 -3.34
CA GLY A 123 -1.44 5.01 -2.34
C GLY A 123 -1.14 3.69 -1.66
N ILE A 124 -1.83 3.48 -0.55
CA ILE A 124 -1.70 2.29 0.29
C ILE A 124 -3.02 1.53 0.34
N ILE A 125 -2.94 0.23 0.18
CA ILE A 125 -4.07 -0.69 0.25
C ILE A 125 -4.15 -1.23 1.68
N HIS A 126 -5.36 -1.34 2.21
CA HIS A 126 -5.76 -1.70 3.57
C HIS A 126 -5.61 -0.56 4.56
N CYS A 127 -4.42 0.00 4.77
CA CYS A 127 -4.16 1.04 5.77
C CYS A 127 -4.68 0.63 7.16
N GLN A 128 -4.38 -0.62 7.59
CA GLN A 128 -5.05 -1.21 8.76
C GLN A 128 -4.45 -0.70 10.06
N ILE A 129 -3.18 -0.97 10.33
CA ILE A 129 -2.55 -0.60 11.61
C ILE A 129 -1.66 0.63 11.40
N MET A 130 -2.09 1.76 11.91
CA MET A 130 -1.38 3.03 11.71
C MET A 130 -1.64 3.97 12.89
N ASP A 131 -0.57 4.37 13.56
CA ASP A 131 -0.66 5.39 14.60
C ASP A 131 -0.89 6.80 14.03
N GLU A 132 -1.15 7.77 14.89
CA GLU A 132 -1.42 9.16 14.49
C GLU A 132 -0.24 9.79 13.73
N ALA A 133 0.99 9.46 14.11
CA ALA A 133 2.19 10.00 13.46
C ALA A 133 2.33 9.53 12.01
N LEU A 134 2.03 8.24 11.75
CA LEU A 134 1.98 7.71 10.39
C LEU A 134 0.82 8.30 9.59
N GLN A 135 -0.36 8.46 10.19
CA GLN A 135 -1.52 9.09 9.54
C GLN A 135 -1.22 10.53 9.12
N ASP A 136 -0.53 11.31 9.96
CA ASP A 136 -0.10 12.67 9.64
C ASP A 136 0.90 12.70 8.48
N ARG A 137 1.84 11.77 8.44
CA ARG A 137 2.79 11.63 7.31
C ARG A 137 2.07 11.20 6.03
N PHE A 138 1.13 10.29 6.14
CA PHE A 138 0.28 9.83 5.04
C PHE A 138 -0.44 11.02 4.38
N ARG A 139 -1.07 11.87 5.18
CA ARG A 139 -1.72 13.10 4.71
C ARG A 139 -0.73 14.08 4.07
N LYS A 140 0.42 14.33 4.72
CA LYS A 140 1.44 15.28 4.21
C LYS A 140 1.99 14.88 2.85
N LEU A 141 2.08 13.58 2.57
CA LEU A 141 2.52 13.04 1.28
C LEU A 141 1.38 12.93 0.25
N ASN A 142 0.18 13.38 0.60
CA ASN A 142 -1.02 13.31 -0.25
C ASN A 142 -1.27 11.90 -0.81
N LEU A 143 -1.15 10.88 0.04
CA LEU A 143 -1.37 9.49 -0.35
C LEU A 143 -2.86 9.18 -0.45
N VAL A 144 -3.19 8.22 -1.31
CA VAL A 144 -4.55 7.69 -1.46
C VAL A 144 -4.71 6.44 -0.59
N ALA A 145 -5.75 6.41 0.23
CA ALA A 145 -6.09 5.22 1.01
C ALA A 145 -7.08 4.34 0.23
N TYR A 146 -6.65 3.14 -0.13
CA TYR A 146 -7.52 2.13 -0.75
C TYR A 146 -8.12 1.25 0.35
N VAL A 147 -9.37 1.55 0.71
CA VAL A 147 -10.04 1.00 1.89
C VAL A 147 -11.02 -0.10 1.55
N GLN A 148 -11.17 -1.08 2.44
CA GLN A 148 -12.03 -2.25 2.25
C GLN A 148 -12.95 -2.44 3.45
N PRO A 149 -14.11 -1.77 3.49
CA PRO A 149 -15.03 -1.81 4.62
C PRO A 149 -15.48 -3.22 5.03
N ILE A 150 -15.47 -4.16 4.10
CA ILE A 150 -15.87 -5.56 4.36
C ILE A 150 -14.98 -6.24 5.42
N PHE A 151 -13.71 -5.84 5.54
CA PHE A 151 -12.77 -6.45 6.49
C PHE A 151 -12.96 -6.00 7.94
N ILE A 152 -13.60 -4.86 8.20
CA ILE A 152 -13.82 -4.37 9.57
C ILE A 152 -14.45 -5.47 10.45
N LYS A 153 -15.49 -6.13 9.94
CA LYS A 153 -16.20 -7.14 10.73
C LYS A 153 -15.32 -8.36 11.05
N ALA A 154 -14.52 -8.80 10.10
CA ALA A 154 -13.66 -9.97 10.29
C ALA A 154 -12.48 -9.63 11.22
N ASP A 155 -11.84 -8.50 10.99
CA ASP A 155 -10.62 -8.10 11.70
C ASP A 155 -10.90 -7.57 13.11
N SER A 156 -12.08 -6.98 13.36
CA SER A 156 -12.48 -6.51 14.70
C SER A 156 -12.49 -7.60 15.77
N ALA A 157 -12.63 -8.87 15.35
CA ALA A 157 -12.61 -10.00 16.28
C ALA A 157 -11.19 -10.37 16.77
N VAL A 158 -10.14 -9.94 16.06
CA VAL A 158 -8.75 -10.37 16.33
C VAL A 158 -7.79 -9.20 16.54
N VAL A 159 -8.17 -7.98 16.19
CA VAL A 159 -7.25 -6.85 16.19
C VAL A 159 -6.69 -6.55 17.58
N ASP A 160 -7.55 -6.48 18.60
CA ASP A 160 -7.11 -6.16 19.98
C ASP A 160 -6.20 -7.25 20.55
N ASP A 161 -6.47 -8.53 20.22
CA ASP A 161 -5.61 -9.64 20.61
C ASP A 161 -4.24 -9.56 19.94
N CYS A 162 -4.20 -9.15 18.67
CA CYS A 162 -2.95 -9.07 17.89
C CYS A 162 -2.08 -7.87 18.30
N VAL A 163 -2.66 -6.69 18.52
CA VAL A 163 -1.89 -5.43 18.67
C VAL A 163 -2.15 -4.69 19.97
N GLY A 164 -3.01 -5.23 20.83
CA GLY A 164 -3.46 -4.57 22.06
C GLY A 164 -4.52 -3.49 21.80
N ALA A 165 -5.34 -3.21 22.80
CA ALA A 165 -6.51 -2.34 22.69
C ALA A 165 -6.19 -0.88 22.33
N GLU A 166 -5.00 -0.37 22.65
CA GLU A 166 -4.62 1.01 22.33
C GLU A 166 -4.40 1.19 20.81
N LEU A 167 -3.57 0.34 20.22
CA LEU A 167 -3.30 0.39 18.79
C LEU A 167 -4.49 -0.18 18.00
N GLY A 168 -5.21 -1.16 18.55
CA GLY A 168 -6.43 -1.72 17.96
C GLY A 168 -7.52 -0.68 17.70
N ARG A 169 -7.70 0.27 18.62
CA ARG A 169 -8.65 1.40 18.42
C ARG A 169 -8.29 2.31 17.25
N GLN A 170 -7.06 2.27 16.77
CA GLN A 170 -6.62 3.03 15.59
C GLN A 170 -6.67 2.23 14.30
N SER A 171 -7.01 0.92 14.40
CA SER A 171 -7.19 0.07 13.22
C SER A 171 -8.35 0.60 12.35
N TYR A 172 -8.10 0.70 11.05
CA TYR A 172 -9.09 1.19 10.08
C TYR A 172 -9.75 2.52 10.48
N ASN A 173 -8.99 3.46 11.03
CA ASN A 173 -9.50 4.75 11.48
C ASN A 173 -9.81 5.70 10.30
N TRP A 174 -10.68 5.25 9.40
CA TRP A 174 -11.02 5.98 8.17
C TRP A 174 -11.83 7.25 8.45
N ARG A 175 -12.53 7.33 9.57
CA ARG A 175 -13.17 8.57 9.98
C ARG A 175 -12.14 9.68 10.16
N ARG A 176 -11.01 9.39 10.81
CA ARG A 176 -9.91 10.35 10.95
C ARG A 176 -9.33 10.74 9.59
N TYR A 177 -9.23 9.78 8.65
CA TYR A 177 -8.76 10.09 7.29
C TYR A 177 -9.70 11.07 6.58
N GLU A 178 -11.00 10.88 6.71
CA GLU A 178 -12.02 11.79 6.18
C GLU A 178 -11.86 13.19 6.80
N ASP A 179 -11.79 13.27 8.14
CA ASP A 179 -11.62 14.53 8.87
C ASP A 179 -10.31 15.25 8.52
N MET A 180 -9.26 14.52 8.13
CA MET A 180 -7.97 15.05 7.67
C MET A 180 -7.96 15.41 6.18
N GLY A 181 -9.00 15.12 5.42
CA GLY A 181 -9.09 15.34 3.98
C GLY A 181 -8.24 14.38 3.15
N VAL A 182 -7.95 13.17 3.66
CA VAL A 182 -7.25 12.12 2.90
C VAL A 182 -8.17 11.57 1.82
N HIS A 183 -7.66 11.47 0.60
CA HIS A 183 -8.40 10.82 -0.48
C HIS A 183 -8.55 9.32 -0.23
N MET A 184 -9.80 8.85 -0.19
CA MET A 184 -10.11 7.44 -0.01
C MET A 184 -10.80 6.87 -1.24
N CYS A 185 -10.44 5.64 -1.60
CA CYS A 185 -11.07 4.86 -2.66
C CYS A 185 -11.55 3.53 -2.10
N GLY A 186 -12.80 3.17 -2.35
CA GLY A 186 -13.31 1.85 -2.03
C GLY A 186 -12.64 0.76 -2.88
N LEU A 187 -12.27 -0.35 -2.24
CA LEU A 187 -11.66 -1.50 -2.88
C LEU A 187 -12.39 -2.78 -2.45
N SER A 188 -12.58 -3.69 -3.38
CA SER A 188 -13.05 -5.06 -3.09
C SER A 188 -12.04 -6.08 -3.60
N LEU A 189 -11.76 -7.11 -2.80
CA LEU A 189 -10.95 -8.26 -3.20
C LEU A 189 -11.80 -9.52 -3.42
N ILE A 190 -13.11 -9.47 -3.19
CA ILE A 190 -13.93 -10.67 -3.04
C ILE A 190 -14.77 -10.98 -4.28
N HIS A 191 -15.31 -9.99 -4.95
CA HIS A 191 -16.15 -10.23 -6.12
C HIS A 191 -16.03 -9.10 -7.13
N ILE A 192 -15.73 -9.49 -8.30
CA ILE A 192 -16.16 -8.85 -9.53
C ILE A 192 -16.96 -9.86 -10.32
#